data_8bcc86febf12bfe9187f28e6b9a1c5df
#
_entry.id   8bcc86febf12bfe9187f28e6b9a1c5df
#
_cell.length_a   1.000
_cell.length_b   1.000
_cell.length_c   1.000
_cell.angle_alpha   90.00
_cell.angle_beta   90.00
_cell.angle_gamma   90.00
#
_symmetry.space_group_name_H-M   'P 1'
#
loop_
_entity.id
_entity.type
_entity.pdbx_description
1 polymer ?
#
loop_
_entity_poly.entity_id
_entity_poly.type
_entity_poly.pdbx_seq_one_letter_code
_entity_poly.pdbx_strand_id
1 'polypeptide(L)'
;MTNERPICIVTGGSLGIGLAVCNVFSARGYTVINLDIRDFDNTPDNAHWHHCDVSNVENVKRVIEEVVAQYKRIDALVCNAGMHVSATIEDTDEALLDKVFSLNVKGAYASIKACLPLMKQQHAGAIVVMGSDQSFVGKRNSFAYGLTKSALASIAKTTALDYAPFNIRVNAVCPGTIETPLFHNAIDKYVERSGVNKAEVVAEEAAAQPLGRLGQPSDVAELTYFLCSDKAAFITGSLHAVDGGYTAQ
;
A
#
# COMPACT_ATOMS: atom_id res chain seq x y z
N MET A 1 -24.38 10.93 20.34
CA MET A 1 -23.16 10.38 19.71
C MET A 1 -23.64 9.72 18.45
N THR A 2 -23.33 10.29 17.30
CA THR A 2 -23.66 9.70 16.00
C THR A 2 -22.86 8.40 15.87
N ASN A 3 -23.59 7.30 15.77
CA ASN A 3 -23.02 5.95 15.66
C ASN A 3 -22.51 5.71 14.22
N GLU A 4 -21.76 6.68 13.69
CA GLU A 4 -21.19 6.62 12.35
C GLU A 4 -19.89 5.84 12.40
N ARG A 5 -19.79 4.78 11.57
CA ARG A 5 -18.59 3.98 11.45
C ARG A 5 -17.42 4.82 10.98
N PRO A 6 -16.20 4.56 11.48
CA PRO A 6 -15.02 5.22 10.94
C PRO A 6 -14.80 4.84 9.47
N ILE A 7 -14.21 5.74 8.71
CA ILE A 7 -13.99 5.58 7.26
C ILE A 7 -12.52 5.25 6.99
N CYS A 8 -12.27 4.17 6.27
CA CYS A 8 -10.96 3.82 5.76
C CYS A 8 -10.97 3.85 4.22
N ILE A 9 -10.11 4.66 3.62
CA ILE A 9 -9.87 4.64 2.18
C ILE A 9 -8.67 3.72 1.90
N VAL A 10 -8.83 2.79 0.97
CA VAL A 10 -7.76 1.88 0.51
C VAL A 10 -7.60 2.04 -0.99
N THR A 11 -6.39 2.31 -1.46
CA THR A 11 -6.10 2.27 -2.91
C THR A 11 -5.62 0.89 -3.32
N GLY A 12 -6.12 0.36 -4.44
CA GLY A 12 -5.76 -0.99 -4.90
C GLY A 12 -6.28 -2.09 -3.98
N GLY A 13 -7.52 -1.95 -3.49
CA GLY A 13 -8.12 -2.82 -2.48
C GLY A 13 -8.81 -4.07 -3.02
N SER A 14 -8.84 -4.30 -4.33
CA SER A 14 -9.61 -5.41 -4.90
C SER A 14 -8.88 -6.75 -4.87
N LEU A 15 -7.56 -6.77 -4.69
CA LEU A 15 -6.74 -7.98 -4.70
C LEU A 15 -5.59 -7.94 -3.66
N GLY A 16 -5.05 -9.11 -3.36
CA GLY A 16 -3.80 -9.28 -2.61
C GLY A 16 -3.80 -8.58 -1.25
N ILE A 17 -2.74 -7.81 -0.96
CA ILE A 17 -2.58 -7.08 0.31
C ILE A 17 -3.73 -6.09 0.52
N GLY A 18 -4.11 -5.33 -0.52
CA GLY A 18 -5.19 -4.36 -0.43
C GLY A 18 -6.53 -4.99 -0.04
N LEU A 19 -6.88 -6.15 -0.62
CA LEU A 19 -8.09 -6.88 -0.26
C LEU A 19 -8.03 -7.39 1.19
N ALA A 20 -6.89 -7.89 1.63
CA ALA A 20 -6.72 -8.29 3.02
C ALA A 20 -6.88 -7.11 3.99
N VAL A 21 -6.36 -5.94 3.63
CA VAL A 21 -6.58 -4.69 4.38
C VAL A 21 -8.07 -4.36 4.42
N CYS A 22 -8.78 -4.37 3.28
CA CYS A 22 -10.22 -4.13 3.24
C CYS A 22 -10.99 -5.07 4.15
N ASN A 23 -10.66 -6.37 4.14
CA ASN A 23 -11.28 -7.38 5.00
C ASN A 23 -11.04 -7.09 6.50
N VAL A 24 -9.80 -6.78 6.88
CA VAL A 24 -9.46 -6.51 8.29
C VAL A 24 -10.18 -5.26 8.79
N PHE A 25 -10.16 -4.16 8.03
CA PHE A 25 -10.84 -2.93 8.46
C PHE A 25 -12.36 -3.10 8.51
N SER A 26 -12.97 -3.77 7.54
CA SER A 26 -14.39 -4.10 7.54
C SER A 26 -14.79 -4.92 8.78
N ALA A 27 -14.06 -6.00 9.08
CA ALA A 27 -14.29 -6.83 10.27
C ALA A 27 -14.12 -6.07 11.59
N ARG A 28 -13.35 -4.99 11.60
CA ARG A 28 -13.12 -4.09 12.75
C ARG A 28 -14.09 -2.91 12.80
N GLY A 29 -15.15 -2.94 11.98
CA GLY A 29 -16.26 -1.99 12.05
C GLY A 29 -16.10 -0.71 11.25
N TYR A 30 -15.08 -0.62 10.37
CA TYR A 30 -14.95 0.49 9.44
C TYR A 30 -15.93 0.35 8.26
N THR A 31 -16.33 1.48 7.70
CA THR A 31 -16.77 1.53 6.32
C THR A 31 -15.51 1.70 5.46
N VAL A 32 -15.30 0.78 4.52
CA VAL A 32 -14.12 0.74 3.68
C VAL A 32 -14.46 1.27 2.30
N ILE A 33 -13.68 2.22 1.83
CA ILE A 33 -13.79 2.80 0.49
C ILE A 33 -12.59 2.32 -0.33
N ASN A 34 -12.83 1.41 -1.26
CA ASN A 34 -11.82 0.88 -2.16
C ASN A 34 -11.73 1.71 -3.43
N LEU A 35 -10.59 2.34 -3.67
CA LEU A 35 -10.26 3.05 -4.91
C LEU A 35 -9.41 2.14 -5.80
N ASP A 36 -10.01 1.55 -6.82
CA ASP A 36 -9.35 0.59 -7.70
C ASP A 36 -9.90 0.70 -9.13
N ILE A 37 -9.11 0.32 -10.12
CA ILE A 37 -9.56 0.19 -11.51
C ILE A 37 -10.46 -1.03 -11.73
N ARG A 38 -10.44 -1.97 -10.78
CA ARG A 38 -11.20 -3.22 -10.79
C ARG A 38 -12.07 -3.29 -9.54
N ASP A 39 -13.30 -3.78 -9.68
CA ASP A 39 -14.18 -4.08 -8.56
C ASP A 39 -13.73 -5.35 -7.79
N PHE A 40 -14.27 -5.57 -6.62
CA PHE A 40 -14.09 -6.80 -5.86
C PHE A 40 -14.69 -8.00 -6.59
N ASP A 41 -14.02 -9.14 -6.54
CA ASP A 41 -14.64 -10.42 -6.91
C ASP A 41 -15.63 -10.87 -5.81
N ASN A 42 -15.29 -10.64 -4.53
CA ASN A 42 -16.13 -10.85 -3.37
C ASN A 42 -16.01 -9.62 -2.47
N THR A 43 -17.05 -8.83 -2.41
CA THR A 43 -17.06 -7.56 -1.66
C THR A 43 -17.12 -7.85 -0.16
N PRO A 44 -16.14 -7.33 0.65
CA PRO A 44 -16.22 -7.40 2.10
C PRO A 44 -17.44 -6.64 2.64
N ASP A 45 -17.94 -7.05 3.80
CA ASP A 45 -19.03 -6.33 4.46
C ASP A 45 -18.68 -4.86 4.66
N ASN A 46 -19.63 -3.95 4.42
CA ASN A 46 -19.42 -2.51 4.56
C ASN A 46 -18.26 -1.93 3.73
N ALA A 47 -17.86 -2.60 2.65
CA ALA A 47 -16.91 -2.09 1.67
C ALA A 47 -17.64 -1.57 0.43
N HIS A 48 -17.15 -0.47 -0.13
CA HIS A 48 -17.69 0.16 -1.32
C HIS A 48 -16.56 0.41 -2.31
N TRP A 49 -16.73 -0.05 -3.53
CA TRP A 49 -15.78 0.21 -4.60
C TRP A 49 -16.12 1.48 -5.36
N HIS A 50 -15.09 2.24 -5.66
CA HIS A 50 -15.13 3.38 -6.57
C HIS A 50 -14.07 3.20 -7.65
N HIS A 51 -14.47 3.24 -8.92
CA HIS A 51 -13.51 3.19 -10.02
C HIS A 51 -12.55 4.38 -9.94
N CYS A 52 -11.28 4.09 -9.75
CA CYS A 52 -10.23 5.10 -9.66
C CYS A 52 -8.91 4.59 -10.21
N ASP A 53 -8.41 5.23 -11.27
CA ASP A 53 -7.04 5.06 -11.71
C ASP A 53 -6.14 6.03 -10.91
N VAL A 54 -5.40 5.47 -9.95
CA VAL A 54 -4.55 6.29 -9.07
C VAL A 54 -3.32 6.86 -9.77
N SER A 55 -2.98 6.40 -10.97
CA SER A 55 -1.94 7.03 -11.79
C SER A 55 -2.35 8.39 -12.34
N ASN A 56 -3.66 8.68 -12.33
CA ASN A 56 -4.25 9.95 -12.73
C ASN A 56 -4.61 10.79 -11.51
N VAL A 57 -3.80 11.81 -11.23
CA VAL A 57 -3.93 12.68 -10.05
C VAL A 57 -5.30 13.36 -9.97
N GLU A 58 -5.84 13.85 -11.09
CA GLU A 58 -7.15 14.51 -11.13
C GLU A 58 -8.31 13.53 -10.89
N ASN A 59 -8.17 12.27 -11.34
CA ASN A 59 -9.15 11.22 -11.05
C ASN A 59 -9.18 10.91 -9.56
N VAL A 60 -8.00 10.75 -8.92
CA VAL A 60 -7.89 10.54 -7.46
C VAL A 60 -8.56 11.68 -6.68
N LYS A 61 -8.22 12.92 -7.03
CA LYS A 61 -8.78 14.12 -6.39
C LYS A 61 -10.31 14.12 -6.45
N ARG A 62 -10.88 13.95 -7.65
CA ARG A 62 -12.33 13.94 -7.88
C ARG A 62 -13.02 12.86 -7.04
N VAL A 63 -12.50 11.62 -7.09
CA VAL A 63 -13.13 10.50 -6.37
C VAL A 63 -13.05 10.68 -4.85
N ILE A 64 -11.93 11.18 -4.31
CA ILE A 64 -11.82 11.46 -2.87
C ILE A 64 -12.72 12.63 -2.46
N GLU A 65 -12.86 13.68 -3.28
CA GLU A 65 -13.81 14.76 -3.02
C GLU A 65 -15.27 14.25 -2.96
N GLU A 66 -15.66 13.31 -3.81
CA GLU A 66 -16.97 12.64 -3.74
C GLU A 66 -17.15 11.86 -2.44
N VAL A 67 -16.13 11.10 -2.01
CA VAL A 67 -16.12 10.38 -0.72
C VAL A 67 -16.24 11.36 0.45
N VAL A 68 -15.47 12.44 0.43
CA VAL A 68 -15.52 13.50 1.46
C VAL A 68 -16.91 14.13 1.53
N ALA A 69 -17.52 14.43 0.39
CA ALA A 69 -18.87 15.02 0.34
C ALA A 69 -19.94 14.08 0.94
N GLN A 70 -19.79 12.77 0.72
CA GLN A 70 -20.73 11.76 1.20
C GLN A 70 -20.57 11.45 2.70
N TYR A 71 -19.35 11.17 3.14
CA TYR A 71 -19.09 10.63 4.47
C TYR A 71 -18.66 11.71 5.49
N LYS A 72 -18.14 12.85 5.04
CA LYS A 72 -17.69 14.00 5.87
C LYS A 72 -16.67 13.64 6.93
N ARG A 73 -16.01 12.51 6.80
CA ARG A 73 -14.90 12.05 7.66
C ARG A 73 -14.00 11.08 6.92
N ILE A 74 -12.73 11.06 7.28
CA ILE A 74 -11.74 10.06 6.87
C ILE A 74 -10.86 9.79 8.09
N ASP A 75 -10.87 8.57 8.61
CA ASP A 75 -10.09 8.18 9.79
C ASP A 75 -8.78 7.52 9.40
N ALA A 76 -8.79 6.74 8.31
CA ALA A 76 -7.61 6.06 7.80
C ALA A 76 -7.51 6.18 6.28
N LEU A 77 -6.26 6.28 5.79
CA LEU A 77 -5.90 6.15 4.39
C LEU A 77 -4.79 5.11 4.23
N VAL A 78 -5.00 4.12 3.37
CA VAL A 78 -3.99 3.12 3.02
C VAL A 78 -3.63 3.25 1.55
N CYS A 79 -2.44 3.80 1.26
CA CYS A 79 -1.89 3.92 -0.09
C CYS A 79 -1.19 2.60 -0.45
N ASN A 80 -1.97 1.65 -1.01
CA ASN A 80 -1.49 0.31 -1.33
C ASN A 80 -1.32 0.08 -2.84
N ALA A 81 -2.07 0.76 -3.69
CA ALA A 81 -1.99 0.60 -5.13
C ALA A 81 -0.55 0.73 -5.65
N GLY A 82 -0.13 -0.21 -6.48
CA GLY A 82 1.20 -0.21 -7.04
C GLY A 82 1.45 -1.38 -7.98
N MET A 83 2.55 -1.29 -8.71
CA MET A 83 3.02 -2.36 -9.59
C MET A 83 4.49 -2.66 -9.31
N HIS A 84 4.87 -3.90 -9.55
CA HIS A 84 6.25 -4.37 -9.55
C HIS A 84 6.77 -4.45 -11.00
N VAL A 85 8.03 -4.10 -11.17
CA VAL A 85 8.75 -4.24 -12.44
C VAL A 85 10.13 -4.79 -12.15
N SER A 86 10.50 -5.83 -12.90
CA SER A 86 11.84 -6.42 -12.88
C SER A 86 12.62 -5.91 -14.09
N ALA A 87 13.50 -4.93 -13.86
CA ALA A 87 14.37 -4.35 -14.88
C ALA A 87 15.62 -3.73 -14.25
N THR A 88 16.75 -3.78 -14.99
CA THR A 88 17.95 -2.98 -14.67
C THR A 88 17.72 -1.52 -15.05
N ILE A 89 18.67 -0.65 -14.74
CA ILE A 89 18.64 0.75 -15.19
C ILE A 89 18.70 0.85 -16.72
N GLU A 90 19.48 -0.02 -17.36
CA GLU A 90 19.64 -0.05 -18.82
C GLU A 90 18.36 -0.57 -19.53
N ASP A 91 17.62 -1.48 -18.90
CA ASP A 91 16.37 -2.04 -19.42
C ASP A 91 15.13 -1.19 -19.06
N THR A 92 15.32 -0.11 -18.31
CA THR A 92 14.24 0.79 -17.90
C THR A 92 14.23 2.02 -18.80
N ASP A 93 13.35 2.01 -19.82
CA ASP A 93 13.13 3.22 -20.62
C ASP A 93 12.33 4.29 -19.85
N GLU A 94 12.31 5.50 -20.38
CA GLU A 94 11.63 6.64 -19.75
C GLU A 94 10.13 6.37 -19.55
N ALA A 95 9.47 5.77 -20.53
CA ALA A 95 8.03 5.47 -20.46
C ALA A 95 7.70 4.47 -19.33
N LEU A 96 8.53 3.44 -19.14
CA LEU A 96 8.39 2.49 -18.06
C LEU A 96 8.64 3.15 -16.70
N LEU A 97 9.69 3.97 -16.60
CA LEU A 97 9.99 4.73 -15.38
C LEU A 97 8.83 5.64 -14.99
N ASP A 98 8.32 6.42 -15.94
CA ASP A 98 7.18 7.32 -15.73
C ASP A 98 5.92 6.57 -15.32
N LYS A 99 5.64 5.43 -15.93
CA LYS A 99 4.49 4.58 -15.59
C LYS A 99 4.57 4.09 -14.16
N VAL A 100 5.72 3.51 -13.76
CA VAL A 100 5.91 2.97 -12.39
C VAL A 100 5.85 4.11 -11.37
N PHE A 101 6.48 5.23 -11.66
CA PHE A 101 6.49 6.40 -10.77
C PHE A 101 5.10 7.04 -10.66
N SER A 102 4.36 7.15 -11.75
CA SER A 102 2.99 7.69 -11.76
C SER A 102 2.05 6.85 -10.90
N LEU A 103 2.11 5.52 -11.03
CA LEU A 103 1.26 4.63 -10.25
C LEU A 103 1.68 4.59 -8.77
N ASN A 104 2.96 4.24 -8.50
CA ASN A 104 3.41 3.93 -7.16
C ASN A 104 3.60 5.19 -6.29
N VAL A 105 4.09 6.29 -6.86
CA VAL A 105 4.46 7.50 -6.11
C VAL A 105 3.42 8.59 -6.25
N LYS A 106 3.07 8.99 -7.49
CA LYS A 106 2.08 10.07 -7.69
C LYS A 106 0.70 9.65 -7.20
N GLY A 107 0.34 8.36 -7.31
CA GLY A 107 -0.91 7.84 -6.76
C GLY A 107 -1.00 8.02 -5.24
N ALA A 108 0.05 7.67 -4.49
CA ALA A 108 0.11 7.89 -3.06
C ALA A 108 0.11 9.39 -2.71
N TYR A 109 0.91 10.20 -3.41
CA TYR A 109 0.91 11.65 -3.27
C TYR A 109 -0.49 12.25 -3.46
N ALA A 110 -1.18 11.90 -4.54
CA ALA A 110 -2.50 12.42 -4.85
C ALA A 110 -3.53 12.04 -3.76
N SER A 111 -3.52 10.78 -3.33
CA SER A 111 -4.42 10.28 -2.29
C SER A 111 -4.20 10.98 -0.95
N ILE A 112 -2.95 11.11 -0.53
CA ILE A 112 -2.59 11.83 0.71
C ILE A 112 -3.03 13.29 0.61
N LYS A 113 -2.65 13.98 -0.47
CA LYS A 113 -2.98 15.39 -0.68
C LYS A 113 -4.48 15.66 -0.65
N ALA A 114 -5.30 14.77 -1.20
CA ALA A 114 -6.75 14.92 -1.24
C ALA A 114 -7.42 14.65 0.13
N CYS A 115 -6.86 13.76 0.96
CA CYS A 115 -7.40 13.45 2.28
C CYS A 115 -7.01 14.48 3.37
N LEU A 116 -5.83 15.09 3.25
CA LEU A 116 -5.25 15.96 4.27
C LEU A 116 -6.14 17.15 4.68
N PRO A 117 -6.85 17.87 3.79
CA PRO A 117 -7.70 18.99 4.21
C PRO A 117 -8.74 18.60 5.25
N LEU A 118 -9.43 17.46 5.03
CA LEU A 118 -10.44 16.96 5.96
C LEU A 118 -9.80 16.41 7.25
N MET A 119 -8.72 15.63 7.16
CA MET A 119 -8.00 15.14 8.34
C MET A 119 -7.46 16.30 9.22
N LYS A 120 -6.97 17.37 8.60
CA LYS A 120 -6.58 18.60 9.34
C LYS A 120 -7.75 19.23 10.07
N GLN A 121 -8.90 19.36 9.42
CA GLN A 121 -10.12 19.89 10.04
C GLN A 121 -10.61 19.01 11.20
N GLN A 122 -10.45 17.69 11.08
CA GLN A 122 -10.79 16.73 12.13
C GLN A 122 -9.79 16.76 13.31
N HIS A 123 -8.58 17.29 13.12
CA HIS A 123 -7.44 17.11 14.02
C HIS A 123 -7.20 15.64 14.37
N ALA A 124 -7.39 14.76 13.40
CA ALA A 124 -7.22 13.32 13.52
C ALA A 124 -7.04 12.67 12.14
N GLY A 125 -6.20 11.66 12.06
CA GLY A 125 -6.03 10.84 10.86
C GLY A 125 -4.86 9.89 11.00
N ALA A 126 -4.96 8.75 10.31
CA ALA A 126 -3.86 7.80 10.21
C ALA A 126 -3.64 7.42 8.73
N ILE A 127 -2.42 7.54 8.28
CA ILE A 127 -2.03 7.24 6.90
C ILE A 127 -0.97 6.14 6.91
N VAL A 128 -1.19 5.10 6.12
CA VAL A 128 -0.19 4.07 5.86
C VAL A 128 0.14 4.05 4.38
N VAL A 129 1.43 4.12 4.06
CA VAL A 129 1.92 3.91 2.70
C VAL A 129 2.55 2.52 2.59
N MET A 130 2.26 1.80 1.50
CA MET A 130 2.79 0.47 1.28
C MET A 130 4.17 0.56 0.63
N GLY A 131 5.20 0.53 1.48
CA GLY A 131 6.60 0.42 1.09
C GLY A 131 6.96 -0.96 0.55
N SER A 132 8.16 -1.41 0.85
CA SER A 132 8.71 -2.74 0.56
C SER A 132 9.96 -2.94 1.43
N ASP A 133 10.46 -4.15 1.56
CA ASP A 133 11.84 -4.44 1.98
C ASP A 133 12.84 -3.58 1.19
N GLN A 134 12.53 -3.27 -0.08
CA GLN A 134 13.32 -2.39 -0.93
C GLN A 134 13.25 -0.90 -0.54
N SER A 135 12.52 -0.55 0.49
CA SER A 135 12.65 0.75 1.17
C SER A 135 13.88 0.81 2.08
N PHE A 136 14.48 -0.34 2.39
CA PHE A 136 15.68 -0.48 3.25
C PHE A 136 16.90 -0.99 2.47
N VAL A 137 16.69 -1.98 1.57
CA VAL A 137 17.78 -2.67 0.85
C VAL A 137 17.54 -2.66 -0.65
N GLY A 138 18.62 -2.71 -1.43
CA GLY A 138 18.53 -2.89 -2.89
C GLY A 138 18.32 -4.35 -3.27
N LYS A 139 17.56 -4.58 -4.34
CA LYS A 139 17.45 -5.89 -5.02
C LYS A 139 17.93 -5.78 -6.46
N ARG A 140 18.55 -6.86 -6.98
CA ARG A 140 18.94 -6.94 -8.39
C ARG A 140 17.70 -6.85 -9.29
N ASN A 141 17.87 -6.28 -10.48
CA ASN A 141 16.81 -6.12 -11.49
C ASN A 141 15.56 -5.42 -10.94
N SER A 142 15.74 -4.42 -10.09
CA SER A 142 14.62 -3.73 -9.43
C SER A 142 14.81 -2.21 -9.36
N PHE A 143 15.43 -1.63 -10.40
CA PHE A 143 15.80 -0.21 -10.40
C PHE A 143 14.59 0.69 -10.19
N ALA A 144 13.63 0.70 -11.11
CA ALA A 144 12.48 1.60 -11.03
C ALA A 144 11.57 1.30 -9.83
N TYR A 145 11.36 0.02 -9.50
CA TYR A 145 10.54 -0.36 -8.36
C TYR A 145 11.17 0.06 -7.03
N GLY A 146 12.45 -0.27 -6.80
CA GLY A 146 13.17 0.11 -5.58
C GLY A 146 13.22 1.63 -5.39
N LEU A 147 13.43 2.38 -6.48
CA LEU A 147 13.34 3.85 -6.47
C LEU A 147 12.00 4.34 -5.94
N THR A 148 10.88 3.77 -6.45
CA THR A 148 9.55 4.19 -5.99
C THR A 148 9.29 3.82 -4.53
N LYS A 149 9.78 2.68 -4.06
CA LYS A 149 9.60 2.25 -2.66
C LYS A 149 10.44 3.07 -1.67
N SER A 150 11.61 3.51 -2.08
CA SER A 150 12.41 4.49 -1.33
C SER A 150 11.74 5.86 -1.29
N ALA A 151 11.12 6.30 -2.39
CA ALA A 151 10.35 7.55 -2.42
C ALA A 151 9.14 7.51 -1.46
N LEU A 152 8.42 6.38 -1.38
CA LEU A 152 7.31 6.20 -0.43
C LEU A 152 7.79 6.26 1.02
N ALA A 153 8.96 5.70 1.34
CA ALA A 153 9.58 5.82 2.66
C ALA A 153 9.85 7.30 3.03
N SER A 154 10.33 8.09 2.07
CA SER A 154 10.53 9.53 2.25
C SER A 154 9.21 10.28 2.45
N ILE A 155 8.19 9.97 1.65
CA ILE A 155 6.83 10.53 1.80
C ILE A 155 6.30 10.28 3.21
N ALA A 156 6.42 9.06 3.73
CA ALA A 156 5.94 8.74 5.07
C ALA A 156 6.61 9.61 6.15
N LYS A 157 7.96 9.74 6.09
CA LYS A 157 8.74 10.50 7.08
C LYS A 157 8.41 11.99 7.05
N THR A 158 8.47 12.61 5.87
CA THR A 158 8.27 14.06 5.73
C THR A 158 6.84 14.46 6.02
N THR A 159 5.85 13.72 5.50
CA THR A 159 4.43 13.98 5.78
C THR A 159 4.10 13.80 7.27
N ALA A 160 4.71 12.83 7.95
CA ALA A 160 4.53 12.64 9.38
C ALA A 160 4.96 13.89 10.19
N LEU A 161 6.10 14.47 9.85
CA LEU A 161 6.62 15.66 10.52
C LEU A 161 5.74 16.90 10.26
N ASP A 162 5.38 17.11 9.00
CA ASP A 162 4.60 18.29 8.59
C ASP A 162 3.19 18.30 9.19
N TYR A 163 2.59 17.11 9.40
CA TYR A 163 1.19 16.99 9.83
C TYR A 163 1.00 16.50 11.27
N ALA A 164 2.08 16.22 12.02
CA ALA A 164 2.01 15.91 13.45
C ALA A 164 1.29 16.99 14.27
N PRO A 165 1.42 18.32 14.01
CA PRO A 165 0.68 19.34 14.73
C PRO A 165 -0.85 19.25 14.59
N PHE A 166 -1.34 18.53 13.59
CA PHE A 166 -2.75 18.25 13.35
C PHE A 166 -3.20 16.88 13.87
N ASN A 167 -2.37 16.21 14.68
CA ASN A 167 -2.62 14.85 15.16
C ASN A 167 -2.88 13.83 14.03
N ILE A 168 -2.17 14.01 12.91
CA ILE A 168 -2.18 13.07 11.77
C ILE A 168 -0.89 12.26 11.80
N ARG A 169 -1.04 10.94 11.87
CA ARG A 169 0.09 10.01 11.88
C ARG A 169 0.30 9.41 10.49
N VAL A 170 1.54 9.30 10.06
CA VAL A 170 1.90 8.71 8.75
C VAL A 170 3.02 7.71 8.95
N ASN A 171 2.81 6.46 8.53
CA ASN A 171 3.81 5.41 8.64
C ASN A 171 3.91 4.62 7.32
N ALA A 172 5.00 3.88 7.14
CA ALA A 172 5.14 2.94 6.05
C ALA A 172 5.14 1.50 6.58
N VAL A 173 4.38 0.63 5.94
CA VAL A 173 4.52 -0.82 6.07
C VAL A 173 5.36 -1.32 4.91
N CYS A 174 6.38 -2.10 5.20
CA CYS A 174 7.41 -2.53 4.25
C CYS A 174 7.43 -4.07 4.16
N PRO A 175 6.56 -4.66 3.32
CA PRO A 175 6.52 -6.11 3.16
C PRO A 175 7.76 -6.66 2.46
N GLY A 176 8.15 -7.87 2.82
CA GLY A 176 9.01 -8.73 2.03
C GLY A 176 8.24 -9.39 0.88
N THR A 177 8.58 -10.64 0.57
CA THR A 177 7.87 -11.41 -0.46
C THR A 177 6.57 -11.97 0.11
N ILE A 178 5.43 -11.45 -0.40
CA ILE A 178 4.06 -11.81 0.05
C ILE A 178 3.36 -12.59 -1.04
N GLU A 179 2.71 -13.69 -0.66
CA GLU A 179 1.95 -14.55 -1.57
C GLU A 179 0.68 -13.85 -2.06
N THR A 180 0.74 -13.28 -3.24
CA THR A 180 -0.31 -12.47 -3.86
C THR A 180 -0.42 -12.79 -5.36
N PRO A 181 -1.53 -12.41 -6.03
CA PRO A 181 -1.61 -12.48 -7.48
C PRO A 181 -0.46 -11.71 -8.18
N LEU A 182 -0.01 -10.59 -7.61
CA LEU A 182 1.12 -9.82 -8.14
C LEU A 182 2.42 -10.64 -8.12
N PHE A 183 2.68 -11.36 -7.03
CA PHE A 183 3.82 -12.26 -6.89
C PHE A 183 3.74 -13.40 -7.90
N HIS A 184 2.64 -14.13 -7.96
CA HIS A 184 2.48 -15.25 -8.89
C HIS A 184 2.62 -14.81 -10.36
N ASN A 185 2.04 -13.66 -10.74
CA ASN A 185 2.20 -13.10 -12.09
C ASN A 185 3.67 -12.73 -12.40
N ALA A 186 4.42 -12.25 -11.43
CA ALA A 186 5.84 -11.95 -11.59
C ALA A 186 6.67 -13.23 -11.79
N ILE A 187 6.39 -14.26 -10.99
CA ILE A 187 7.03 -15.58 -11.11
C ILE A 187 6.70 -16.24 -12.45
N ASP A 188 5.43 -16.20 -12.89
CA ASP A 188 5.01 -16.77 -14.16
C ASP A 188 5.79 -16.15 -15.33
N LYS A 189 5.94 -14.84 -15.38
CA LYS A 189 6.75 -14.14 -16.38
C LYS A 189 8.23 -14.50 -16.32
N TYR A 190 8.76 -14.72 -15.12
CA TYR A 190 10.14 -15.15 -14.93
C TYR A 190 10.35 -16.56 -15.45
N VAL A 191 9.48 -17.49 -15.11
CA VAL A 191 9.50 -18.90 -15.56
C VAL A 191 9.38 -18.99 -17.08
N GLU A 192 8.46 -18.23 -17.70
CA GLU A 192 8.31 -18.18 -19.16
C GLU A 192 9.60 -17.77 -19.88
N ARG A 193 10.39 -16.86 -19.29
CA ARG A 193 11.64 -16.38 -19.90
C ARG A 193 12.84 -17.26 -19.62
N SER A 194 12.90 -17.86 -18.42
CA SER A 194 14.08 -18.59 -17.94
C SER A 194 13.99 -20.10 -18.15
N GLY A 195 12.77 -20.64 -18.27
CA GLY A 195 12.52 -22.08 -18.36
C GLY A 195 12.71 -22.85 -17.05
N VAL A 196 12.94 -22.15 -15.91
CA VAL A 196 13.08 -22.79 -14.59
C VAL A 196 11.73 -23.27 -14.04
N ASN A 197 11.77 -24.21 -13.10
CA ASN A 197 10.58 -24.77 -12.48
C ASN A 197 9.94 -23.72 -11.52
N LYS A 198 8.65 -23.47 -11.68
CA LYS A 198 7.91 -22.52 -10.83
C LYS A 198 7.99 -22.87 -9.34
N ALA A 199 7.86 -24.16 -8.99
CA ALA A 199 7.88 -24.57 -7.58
C ALA A 199 9.26 -24.35 -6.94
N GLU A 200 10.34 -24.54 -7.70
CA GLU A 200 11.69 -24.24 -7.22
C GLU A 200 11.88 -22.75 -6.95
N VAL A 201 11.44 -21.87 -7.86
CA VAL A 201 11.52 -20.42 -7.68
C VAL A 201 10.72 -19.96 -6.45
N VAL A 202 9.51 -20.50 -6.27
CA VAL A 202 8.69 -20.19 -5.08
C VAL A 202 9.35 -20.65 -3.80
N ALA A 203 9.98 -21.84 -3.82
CA ALA A 203 10.71 -22.38 -2.65
C ALA A 203 11.96 -21.54 -2.33
N GLU A 204 12.69 -21.07 -3.35
CA GLU A 204 13.83 -20.17 -3.16
C GLU A 204 13.41 -18.82 -2.55
N GLU A 205 12.33 -18.23 -3.05
CA GLU A 205 11.78 -16.98 -2.49
C GLU A 205 11.31 -17.15 -1.05
N ALA A 206 10.71 -18.31 -0.71
CA ALA A 206 10.34 -18.62 0.66
C ALA A 206 11.56 -18.80 1.58
N ALA A 207 12.58 -19.53 1.10
CA ALA A 207 13.82 -19.79 1.84
C ALA A 207 14.66 -18.51 2.04
N ALA A 208 14.54 -17.53 1.17
CA ALA A 208 15.20 -16.23 1.32
C ALA A 208 14.69 -15.42 2.54
N GLN A 209 13.48 -15.72 3.03
CA GLN A 209 12.95 -15.15 4.27
C GLN A 209 13.43 -16.03 5.46
N PRO A 210 14.12 -15.51 6.48
CA PRO A 210 14.55 -16.29 7.65
C PRO A 210 13.47 -17.14 8.34
N LEU A 211 12.19 -16.69 8.27
CA LEU A 211 11.07 -17.49 8.76
C LEU A 211 10.70 -18.68 7.86
N GLY A 212 11.37 -18.88 6.73
CA GLY A 212 11.26 -20.05 5.84
C GLY A 212 9.92 -20.15 5.09
N ARG A 213 9.17 -19.06 4.97
CA ARG A 213 7.90 -19.01 4.24
C ARG A 213 7.69 -17.68 3.55
N LEU A 214 6.85 -17.67 2.55
CA LEU A 214 6.26 -16.42 2.04
C LEU A 214 5.37 -15.79 3.11
N GLY A 215 5.35 -14.45 3.16
CA GLY A 215 4.36 -13.74 3.95
C GLY A 215 2.96 -13.91 3.34
N GLN A 216 1.93 -13.81 4.18
CA GLN A 216 0.55 -13.80 3.73
C GLN A 216 0.03 -12.37 3.70
N PRO A 217 -0.94 -12.03 2.83
CA PRO A 217 -1.57 -10.70 2.84
C PRO A 217 -2.10 -10.28 4.21
N SER A 218 -2.56 -11.23 5.03
CA SER A 218 -3.01 -11.00 6.40
C SER A 218 -1.88 -10.55 7.33
N ASP A 219 -0.64 -11.05 7.15
CA ASP A 219 0.52 -10.63 7.96
C ASP A 219 0.73 -9.10 7.82
N VAL A 220 0.51 -8.57 6.62
CA VAL A 220 0.64 -7.15 6.29
C VAL A 220 -0.57 -6.33 6.76
N ALA A 221 -1.78 -6.87 6.55
CA ALA A 221 -3.03 -6.18 6.84
C ALA A 221 -3.22 -5.92 8.34
N GLU A 222 -2.84 -6.86 9.21
CA GLU A 222 -2.95 -6.69 10.67
C GLU A 222 -2.03 -5.58 11.19
N LEU A 223 -0.79 -5.49 10.71
CA LEU A 223 0.09 -4.38 11.08
C LEU A 223 -0.44 -3.05 10.53
N THR A 224 -0.97 -3.04 9.30
CA THR A 224 -1.58 -1.84 8.69
C THR A 224 -2.73 -1.33 9.56
N TYR A 225 -3.61 -2.23 10.01
CA TYR A 225 -4.70 -1.87 10.92
C TYR A 225 -4.18 -1.35 12.27
N PHE A 226 -3.21 -2.04 12.87
CA PHE A 226 -2.59 -1.60 14.13
C PHE A 226 -2.07 -0.16 14.02
N LEU A 227 -1.33 0.15 12.97
CA LEU A 227 -0.78 1.49 12.74
C LEU A 227 -1.86 2.56 12.50
N CYS A 228 -3.02 2.19 11.98
CA CYS A 228 -4.16 3.11 11.84
C CYS A 228 -4.99 3.25 13.14
N SER A 229 -4.86 2.34 14.09
CA SER A 229 -5.63 2.35 15.33
C SER A 229 -5.05 3.26 16.41
N ASP A 230 -5.84 3.56 17.45
CA ASP A 230 -5.41 4.32 18.63
C ASP A 230 -4.31 3.63 19.44
N LYS A 231 -4.11 2.32 19.24
CA LYS A 231 -3.02 1.57 19.87
C LYS A 231 -1.63 2.00 19.38
N ALA A 232 -1.57 2.64 18.21
CA ALA A 232 -0.36 3.20 17.63
C ALA A 232 -0.27 4.74 17.78
N ALA A 233 -0.94 5.33 18.78
CA ALA A 233 -1.05 6.79 18.94
C ALA A 233 0.31 7.52 19.04
N PHE A 234 1.37 6.84 19.45
CA PHE A 234 2.72 7.43 19.56
C PHE A 234 3.69 6.93 18.46
N ILE A 235 3.14 6.38 17.36
CA ILE A 235 3.93 5.88 16.22
C ILE A 235 3.63 6.71 14.98
N THR A 236 4.62 7.48 14.53
CA THR A 236 4.55 8.26 13.28
C THR A 236 5.94 8.40 12.65
N GLY A 237 6.02 8.54 11.33
CA GLY A 237 7.26 8.68 10.57
C GLY A 237 8.11 7.42 10.50
N SER A 238 7.58 6.27 10.91
CA SER A 238 8.32 5.01 11.02
C SER A 238 8.09 4.11 9.81
N LEU A 239 9.11 3.32 9.50
CA LEU A 239 9.05 2.25 8.51
C LEU A 239 9.05 0.92 9.26
N HIS A 240 8.07 0.08 8.99
CA HIS A 240 7.86 -1.19 9.69
C HIS A 240 8.02 -2.35 8.72
N ALA A 241 9.08 -3.15 8.88
CA ALA A 241 9.29 -4.36 8.10
C ALA A 241 8.28 -5.44 8.47
N VAL A 242 7.71 -6.11 7.45
CA VAL A 242 6.91 -7.34 7.55
C VAL A 242 7.47 -8.30 6.52
N ASP A 243 8.67 -8.80 6.74
CA ASP A 243 9.51 -9.41 5.72
C ASP A 243 10.13 -10.75 6.16
N GLY A 244 9.61 -11.34 7.22
CA GLY A 244 10.11 -12.62 7.76
C GLY A 244 11.57 -12.58 8.18
N GLY A 245 12.12 -11.37 8.45
CA GLY A 245 13.51 -11.16 8.85
C GLY A 245 14.47 -10.90 7.67
N TYR A 246 13.96 -10.76 6.44
CA TYR A 246 14.78 -10.60 5.24
C TYR A 246 15.78 -9.43 5.35
N THR A 247 15.36 -8.30 5.88
CA THR A 247 16.22 -7.09 6.00
C THR A 247 17.05 -7.04 7.27
N ALA A 248 16.96 -8.04 8.15
CA ALA A 248 17.71 -8.09 9.40
C ALA A 248 19.06 -8.85 9.30
N GLN A 249 19.37 -9.40 8.12
CA GLN A 249 20.58 -10.20 7.86
C GLN A 249 21.60 -9.46 6.98
#